data_ac2d3407fbff1cbbf4bce3e9d95c1698
#
_entry.id   ac2d3407fbff1cbbf4bce3e9d95c1698
#
_cell.length_a   1.000
_cell.length_b   1.000
_cell.length_c   1.000
_cell.angle_alpha   90.00
_cell.angle_beta   90.00
_cell.angle_gamma   90.00
#
_symmetry.space_group_name_H-M   'P 1'
#
loop_
_entity.id
_entity.type
_entity.pdbx_description
1 polymer ?
#
loop_
_entity_poly.entity_id
_entity_poly.type
_entity_poly.pdbx_seq_one_letter_code
_entity_poly.pdbx_strand_id
1 'polypeptide(L)'
;MKRLASVLVVIAVIGFGTSRGLDWWNYNLNTPPSTTSQQVVFHVDQGELASQISEDLYTQRLIRDRNAFDLYVRITNAAPKFEAGTFLLNRNMTLVQIVNKLQHGTADQVLVTIPEGFPLKFQAQYVEKSGLGTAADYLSKAKDPALAASYPFLASRPSSADPPLEGYLFPDTYQVDRAGGMTQLIKAQLTQFGTVFSPALRDQVTSATAARPAESVEAIVILASMVEREANKDSDRGNVCSVYYNRLKAGMPLGVDATLLYALGRLTPEPTYPELQLNTPFNTRT
;
A
#
# COMPACT_ATOMS: atom_id res chain seq x y z
N MET A 1 32.04 25.59 -52.43
CA MET A 1 30.71 25.73 -51.77
C MET A 1 30.00 24.39 -51.53
N LYS A 2 29.90 23.48 -52.53
CA LYS A 2 29.18 22.18 -52.34
C LYS A 2 29.78 21.28 -51.19
N ARG A 3 31.12 21.22 -51.03
CA ARG A 3 31.77 20.41 -49.98
C ARG A 3 31.53 20.98 -48.58
N LEU A 4 31.47 22.31 -48.41
CA LEU A 4 31.19 22.94 -47.13
C LEU A 4 29.72 22.70 -46.68
N ALA A 5 28.78 22.77 -47.63
CA ALA A 5 27.39 22.48 -47.38
C ALA A 5 27.18 21.00 -46.95
N SER A 6 27.90 20.05 -47.57
CA SER A 6 27.82 18.63 -47.19
C SER A 6 28.35 18.37 -45.78
N VAL A 7 29.44 19.04 -45.39
CA VAL A 7 30.00 18.92 -44.03
C VAL A 7 29.04 19.49 -42.96
N LEU A 8 28.43 20.63 -43.25
CA LEU A 8 27.45 21.24 -42.33
C LEU A 8 26.18 20.36 -42.16
N VAL A 9 25.72 19.72 -43.25
CA VAL A 9 24.59 18.78 -43.17
C VAL A 9 24.96 17.56 -42.36
N VAL A 10 26.16 16.99 -42.52
CA VAL A 10 26.62 15.85 -41.70
C VAL A 10 26.71 16.23 -40.23
N ILE A 11 27.27 17.39 -39.89
CA ILE A 11 27.34 17.87 -38.49
C ILE A 11 25.94 18.08 -37.93
N ALA A 12 25.02 18.67 -38.70
CA ALA A 12 23.63 18.86 -38.25
C ALA A 12 22.90 17.52 -38.04
N VAL A 13 23.10 16.53 -38.90
CA VAL A 13 22.51 15.18 -38.74
C VAL A 13 23.08 14.47 -37.51
N ILE A 14 24.40 14.54 -37.31
CA ILE A 14 25.03 13.97 -36.13
C ILE A 14 24.55 14.70 -34.86
N GLY A 15 24.53 16.03 -34.85
CA GLY A 15 24.07 16.83 -33.73
C GLY A 15 22.60 16.57 -33.38
N PHE A 16 21.73 16.46 -34.39
CA PHE A 16 20.31 16.13 -34.20
C PHE A 16 20.14 14.69 -33.75
N GLY A 17 20.89 13.73 -34.30
CA GLY A 17 20.86 12.33 -33.87
C GLY A 17 21.31 12.13 -32.43
N THR A 18 22.38 12.85 -32.03
CA THR A 18 22.87 12.80 -30.63
C THR A 18 21.91 13.44 -29.64
N SER A 19 21.28 14.59 -29.99
CA SER A 19 20.29 15.21 -29.11
C SER A 19 19.06 14.30 -28.87
N ARG A 20 18.53 13.72 -29.96
CA ARG A 20 17.42 12.75 -29.85
C ARG A 20 17.79 11.51 -29.05
N GLY A 21 19.00 11.02 -29.20
CA GLY A 21 19.52 9.89 -28.43
C GLY A 21 19.62 10.22 -26.93
N LEU A 22 20.10 11.41 -26.59
CA LEU A 22 20.20 11.88 -25.20
C LEU A 22 18.82 12.11 -24.58
N ASP A 23 17.86 12.67 -25.34
CA ASP A 23 16.49 12.88 -24.88
C ASP A 23 15.80 11.53 -24.61
N TRP A 24 15.91 10.57 -25.53
CA TRP A 24 15.39 9.21 -25.36
C TRP A 24 16.00 8.54 -24.12
N TRP A 25 17.31 8.66 -23.95
CA TRP A 25 18.05 8.12 -22.82
C TRP A 25 17.56 8.70 -21.49
N ASN A 26 17.57 10.03 -21.37
CA ASN A 26 17.12 10.71 -20.15
C ASN A 26 15.65 10.43 -19.84
N TYR A 27 14.81 10.38 -20.86
CA TYR A 27 13.39 10.06 -20.69
C TYR A 27 13.19 8.65 -20.10
N ASN A 28 13.85 7.65 -20.66
CA ASN A 28 13.67 6.26 -20.18
C ASN A 28 14.29 6.00 -18.81
N LEU A 29 15.37 6.70 -18.45
CA LEU A 29 15.99 6.56 -17.14
C LEU A 29 15.17 7.21 -16.03
N ASN A 30 14.62 8.40 -16.27
CA ASN A 30 14.11 9.28 -15.22
C ASN A 30 12.58 9.41 -15.22
N THR A 31 11.90 8.88 -16.23
CA THR A 31 10.44 8.93 -16.30
C THR A 31 9.87 7.56 -16.01
N PRO A 32 9.12 7.39 -14.89
CA PRO A 32 8.52 6.11 -14.55
C PRO A 32 7.45 5.68 -15.56
N PRO A 33 7.17 4.38 -15.72
CA PRO A 33 6.12 3.88 -16.61
C PRO A 33 4.72 4.40 -16.28
N SER A 34 4.46 4.66 -15.01
CA SER A 34 3.18 5.17 -14.50
C SER A 34 3.41 6.30 -13.50
N THR A 35 2.47 7.24 -13.42
CA THR A 35 2.40 8.23 -12.34
C THR A 35 1.65 7.70 -11.12
N THR A 36 0.85 6.64 -11.31
CA THR A 36 0.09 6.01 -10.24
C THR A 36 0.97 4.98 -9.52
N SER A 37 0.96 5.04 -8.19
CA SER A 37 1.61 4.03 -7.36
C SER A 37 0.85 2.70 -7.48
N GLN A 38 1.51 1.70 -8.05
CA GLN A 38 1.02 0.33 -8.12
C GLN A 38 2.18 -0.61 -7.79
N GLN A 39 2.06 -1.32 -6.69
CA GLN A 39 3.07 -2.27 -6.25
C GLN A 39 3.00 -3.55 -7.07
N VAL A 40 4.17 -4.11 -7.37
CA VAL A 40 4.34 -5.36 -8.12
C VAL A 40 5.39 -6.19 -7.41
N VAL A 41 5.06 -7.42 -7.10
CA VAL A 41 6.01 -8.41 -6.58
C VAL A 41 6.82 -8.94 -7.76
N PHE A 42 8.11 -8.71 -7.74
CA PHE A 42 9.06 -9.09 -8.79
C PHE A 42 10.08 -10.08 -8.24
N HIS A 43 10.26 -11.20 -8.90
CA HIS A 43 11.19 -12.24 -8.48
C HIS A 43 12.38 -12.29 -9.43
N VAL A 44 13.58 -12.46 -8.85
CA VAL A 44 14.83 -12.68 -9.59
C VAL A 44 15.40 -14.01 -9.14
N ASP A 45 15.57 -14.94 -10.07
CA ASP A 45 16.14 -16.25 -9.81
C ASP A 45 17.65 -16.18 -9.61
N GLN A 46 18.20 -17.16 -8.87
CA GLN A 46 19.64 -17.23 -8.68
C GLN A 46 20.34 -17.53 -10.01
N GLY A 47 21.22 -16.63 -10.44
CA GLY A 47 21.95 -16.76 -11.70
C GLY A 47 21.15 -16.31 -12.93
N GLU A 48 20.00 -15.66 -12.76
CA GLU A 48 19.21 -15.12 -13.84
C GLU A 48 19.99 -14.05 -14.63
N LEU A 49 19.88 -14.12 -15.97
CA LEU A 49 20.59 -13.18 -16.83
C LEU A 49 19.90 -11.79 -16.82
N ALA A 50 20.70 -10.73 -16.87
CA ALA A 50 20.16 -9.35 -16.93
C ALA A 50 19.19 -9.14 -18.09
N SER A 51 19.33 -9.86 -19.20
CA SER A 51 18.42 -9.83 -20.35
C SER A 51 17.06 -10.48 -20.05
N GLN A 52 17.00 -11.49 -19.19
CA GLN A 52 15.77 -12.10 -18.73
C GLN A 52 15.07 -11.16 -17.75
N ILE A 53 15.82 -10.63 -16.78
CA ILE A 53 15.32 -9.61 -15.85
C ILE A 53 14.72 -8.41 -16.62
N SER A 54 15.38 -7.95 -17.71
CA SER A 54 14.88 -6.82 -18.51
C SER A 54 13.57 -7.14 -19.22
N GLU A 55 13.41 -8.39 -19.74
CA GLU A 55 12.18 -8.88 -20.35
C GLU A 55 11.03 -8.88 -19.35
N ASP A 56 11.27 -9.43 -18.16
CA ASP A 56 10.26 -9.56 -17.13
C ASP A 56 9.84 -8.21 -16.55
N LEU A 57 10.79 -7.29 -16.33
CA LEU A 57 10.50 -5.91 -15.95
C LEU A 57 9.64 -5.19 -16.98
N TYR A 58 9.95 -5.38 -18.27
CA TYR A 58 9.19 -4.77 -19.37
C TYR A 58 7.78 -5.35 -19.48
N THR A 59 7.65 -6.68 -19.44
CA THR A 59 6.38 -7.40 -19.53
C THR A 59 5.43 -7.02 -18.38
N GLN A 60 5.97 -6.81 -17.17
CA GLN A 60 5.23 -6.37 -16.00
C GLN A 60 5.02 -4.83 -15.95
N ARG A 61 5.46 -4.11 -16.99
CA ARG A 61 5.35 -2.65 -17.09
C ARG A 61 6.04 -1.90 -15.95
N LEU A 62 7.18 -2.41 -15.50
CA LEU A 62 8.02 -1.79 -14.49
C LEU A 62 9.08 -0.87 -15.12
N ILE A 63 9.45 -1.12 -16.38
CA ILE A 63 10.30 -0.25 -17.21
C ILE A 63 9.59 0.07 -18.52
N ARG A 64 9.99 1.17 -19.17
CA ARG A 64 9.41 1.63 -20.44
C ARG A 64 10.05 0.98 -21.66
N ASP A 65 11.35 0.71 -21.57
CA ASP A 65 12.16 0.26 -22.71
C ASP A 65 13.27 -0.68 -22.24
N ARG A 66 13.34 -1.87 -22.85
CA ARG A 66 14.35 -2.89 -22.54
C ARG A 66 15.76 -2.45 -22.94
N ASN A 67 15.88 -1.81 -24.12
CA ASN A 67 17.19 -1.40 -24.60
C ASN A 67 17.81 -0.34 -23.69
N ALA A 68 16.98 0.54 -23.12
CA ALA A 68 17.45 1.51 -22.13
C ALA A 68 17.94 0.84 -20.87
N PHE A 69 17.24 -0.19 -20.38
CA PHE A 69 17.68 -0.98 -19.23
C PHE A 69 18.98 -1.71 -19.51
N ASP A 70 19.05 -2.46 -20.60
CA ASP A 70 20.21 -3.25 -20.98
C ASP A 70 21.45 -2.36 -21.17
N LEU A 71 21.26 -1.19 -21.82
CA LEU A 71 22.35 -0.22 -22.00
C LEU A 71 22.80 0.39 -20.65
N TYR A 72 21.84 0.76 -19.79
CA TYR A 72 22.15 1.29 -18.44
C TYR A 72 22.92 0.29 -17.60
N VAL A 73 22.45 -0.95 -17.54
CA VAL A 73 23.08 -2.04 -16.80
C VAL A 73 24.51 -2.32 -17.30
N ARG A 74 24.72 -2.25 -18.63
CA ARG A 74 26.03 -2.42 -19.25
C ARG A 74 26.99 -1.28 -18.90
N ILE A 75 26.55 -0.02 -19.04
CA ILE A 75 27.38 1.18 -18.78
C ILE A 75 27.77 1.25 -17.30
N THR A 76 26.83 0.93 -16.40
CA THR A 76 27.07 1.01 -14.95
C THR A 76 27.69 -0.24 -14.36
N ASN A 77 27.87 -1.30 -15.18
CA ASN A 77 28.30 -2.62 -14.74
C ASN A 77 27.44 -3.13 -13.55
N ALA A 78 26.12 -2.99 -13.66
CA ALA A 78 25.17 -3.30 -12.60
C ALA A 78 24.85 -4.80 -12.49
N ALA A 79 24.87 -5.55 -13.61
CA ALA A 79 24.44 -6.94 -13.66
C ALA A 79 25.09 -7.86 -12.60
N PRO A 80 26.43 -7.81 -12.35
CA PRO A 80 27.07 -8.66 -11.34
C PRO A 80 26.65 -8.35 -9.91
N LYS A 81 25.95 -7.24 -9.69
CA LYS A 81 25.48 -6.78 -8.37
C LYS A 81 24.01 -7.08 -8.13
N PHE A 82 23.31 -7.62 -9.12
CA PHE A 82 21.91 -8.00 -8.92
C PHE A 82 21.82 -9.16 -7.94
N GLU A 83 20.96 -9.01 -6.96
CA GLU A 83 20.70 -10.02 -5.94
C GLU A 83 19.49 -10.87 -6.36
N ALA A 84 19.60 -12.19 -6.15
CA ALA A 84 18.46 -13.08 -6.31
C ALA A 84 17.50 -12.92 -5.13
N GLY A 85 16.20 -13.03 -5.41
CA GLY A 85 15.16 -12.92 -4.38
C GLY A 85 13.93 -12.22 -4.85
N THR A 86 13.06 -11.89 -3.91
CA THR A 86 11.77 -11.26 -4.22
C THR A 86 11.78 -9.79 -3.82
N PHE A 87 11.44 -8.93 -4.77
CA PHE A 87 11.45 -7.48 -4.63
C PHE A 87 10.03 -6.93 -4.71
N LEU A 88 9.69 -6.00 -3.86
CA LEU A 88 8.49 -5.20 -4.03
C LEU A 88 8.85 -3.93 -4.81
N LEU A 89 8.53 -3.92 -6.10
CA LEU A 89 8.75 -2.79 -7.01
C LEU A 89 7.46 -1.98 -7.16
N ASN A 90 7.56 -0.77 -7.68
CA ASN A 90 6.40 0.07 -7.93
C ASN A 90 6.47 0.64 -9.35
N ARG A 91 5.34 0.71 -10.06
CA ARG A 91 5.27 1.24 -11.43
C ARG A 91 5.57 2.73 -11.55
N ASN A 92 5.57 3.47 -10.44
CA ASN A 92 6.01 4.86 -10.39
C ASN A 92 7.52 5.02 -10.10
N MET A 93 8.26 3.93 -10.01
CA MET A 93 9.72 3.97 -9.91
C MET A 93 10.36 4.25 -11.26
N THR A 94 11.45 5.04 -11.25
CA THR A 94 12.31 5.22 -12.43
C THR A 94 13.17 3.98 -12.66
N LEU A 95 13.70 3.82 -13.87
CA LEU A 95 14.61 2.72 -14.20
C LEU A 95 15.82 2.70 -13.25
N VAL A 96 16.39 3.87 -12.95
CA VAL A 96 17.53 3.99 -12.02
C VAL A 96 17.17 3.49 -10.62
N GLN A 97 15.98 3.85 -10.13
CA GLN A 97 15.50 3.37 -8.81
C GLN A 97 15.32 1.85 -8.79
N ILE A 98 14.79 1.27 -9.87
CA ILE A 98 14.62 -0.18 -9.99
C ILE A 98 15.97 -0.87 -9.98
N VAL A 99 16.93 -0.44 -10.82
CA VAL A 99 18.28 -1.03 -10.85
C VAL A 99 18.97 -0.94 -9.49
N ASN A 100 18.88 0.21 -8.80
CA ASN A 100 19.43 0.34 -7.46
C ASN A 100 18.78 -0.63 -6.48
N LYS A 101 17.46 -0.84 -6.58
CA LYS A 101 16.76 -1.77 -5.70
C LYS A 101 17.14 -3.22 -5.95
N LEU A 102 17.38 -3.61 -7.20
CA LEU A 102 17.88 -4.95 -7.57
C LEU A 102 19.32 -5.20 -7.12
N GLN A 103 20.12 -4.15 -6.87
CA GLN A 103 21.52 -4.26 -6.41
C GLN A 103 21.67 -4.27 -4.88
N HIS A 104 20.67 -3.81 -4.13
CA HIS A 104 20.76 -3.60 -2.67
C HIS A 104 19.61 -4.31 -1.95
N GLY A 105 19.32 -5.47 -2.41
CA GLY A 105 18.11 -5.95 -2.22
C GLY A 105 17.53 -6.79 -1.17
N THR A 106 17.73 -8.04 -1.02
CA THR A 106 16.68 -8.86 -0.42
C THR A 106 17.16 -9.92 0.56
N ALA A 107 18.44 -10.07 0.71
CA ALA A 107 18.99 -11.21 1.47
C ALA A 107 18.44 -11.35 2.90
N ASP A 108 17.85 -10.27 3.44
CA ASP A 108 17.27 -10.26 4.78
C ASP A 108 15.87 -9.59 4.85
N GLN A 109 15.12 -9.61 3.76
CA GLN A 109 13.79 -9.00 3.71
C GLN A 109 12.68 -10.06 3.61
N VAL A 110 11.55 -9.72 4.22
CA VAL A 110 10.33 -10.54 4.20
C VAL A 110 9.21 -9.76 3.52
N LEU A 111 8.49 -10.39 2.60
CA LEU A 111 7.24 -9.87 2.08
C LEU A 111 6.09 -10.28 2.99
N VAL A 112 5.39 -9.29 3.50
CA VAL A 112 4.22 -9.46 4.35
C VAL A 112 3.00 -8.91 3.62
N THR A 113 2.12 -9.80 3.16
CA THR A 113 0.86 -9.42 2.51
C THR A 113 -0.27 -9.49 3.52
N ILE A 114 -0.91 -8.35 3.77
CA ILE A 114 -2.09 -8.21 4.63
C ILE A 114 -3.30 -7.95 3.71
N PRO A 115 -4.26 -8.90 3.61
CA PRO A 115 -5.47 -8.68 2.83
C PRO A 115 -6.40 -7.63 3.44
N GLU A 116 -7.26 -7.06 2.60
CA GLU A 116 -8.29 -6.11 3.01
C GLU A 116 -9.39 -6.77 3.86
N GLY A 117 -10.06 -5.98 4.71
CA GLY A 117 -11.23 -6.40 5.48
C GLY A 117 -10.94 -7.30 6.68
N PHE A 118 -9.68 -7.47 7.08
CA PHE A 118 -9.30 -8.30 8.22
C PHE A 118 -9.01 -7.48 9.48
N PRO A 119 -9.69 -7.78 10.61
CA PRO A 119 -9.32 -7.29 11.93
C PRO A 119 -7.87 -7.64 12.31
N LEU A 120 -7.28 -6.84 13.18
CA LEU A 120 -5.90 -6.97 13.65
C LEU A 120 -5.53 -8.41 14.08
N LYS A 121 -6.43 -9.09 14.78
CA LYS A 121 -6.25 -10.49 15.19
C LYS A 121 -5.97 -11.44 14.02
N PHE A 122 -6.62 -11.22 12.89
CA PHE A 122 -6.43 -12.04 11.69
C PHE A 122 -5.24 -11.56 10.88
N GLN A 123 -4.97 -10.24 10.82
CA GLN A 123 -3.74 -9.71 10.22
C GLN A 123 -2.49 -10.36 10.85
N ALA A 124 -2.50 -10.55 12.18
CA ALA A 124 -1.42 -11.22 12.90
C ALA A 124 -1.08 -12.61 12.36
N GLN A 125 -2.08 -13.37 11.90
CA GLN A 125 -1.86 -14.69 11.30
C GLN A 125 -1.14 -14.61 9.95
N TYR A 126 -1.41 -13.58 9.15
CA TYR A 126 -0.68 -13.34 7.89
C TYR A 126 0.76 -12.93 8.15
N VAL A 127 1.00 -12.12 9.18
CA VAL A 127 2.36 -11.74 9.62
C VAL A 127 3.15 -12.97 10.04
N GLU A 128 2.57 -13.85 10.84
CA GLU A 128 3.21 -15.10 11.28
C GLU A 128 3.50 -16.02 10.09
N LYS A 129 2.56 -16.19 9.16
CA LYS A 129 2.77 -16.98 7.92
C LYS A 129 3.88 -16.42 7.04
N SER A 130 4.14 -15.13 7.07
CA SER A 130 5.23 -14.51 6.30
C SER A 130 6.63 -14.87 6.85
N GLY A 131 6.71 -15.35 8.09
CA GLY A 131 7.97 -15.65 8.76
C GLY A 131 8.71 -14.42 9.30
N LEU A 132 8.04 -13.27 9.39
CA LEU A 132 8.61 -12.06 10.01
C LEU A 132 8.73 -12.18 11.53
N GLY A 133 7.81 -12.91 12.16
CA GLY A 133 7.76 -13.20 13.59
C GLY A 133 6.42 -13.81 13.99
N THR A 134 6.09 -13.85 15.27
CA THR A 134 4.87 -14.49 15.76
C THR A 134 3.66 -13.54 15.71
N ALA A 135 2.45 -14.12 15.64
CA ALA A 135 1.20 -13.36 15.75
C ALA A 135 1.13 -12.58 17.07
N ALA A 136 1.64 -13.18 18.16
CA ALA A 136 1.68 -12.55 19.48
C ALA A 136 2.59 -11.31 19.52
N ASP A 137 3.76 -11.36 18.87
CA ASP A 137 4.67 -10.22 18.77
C ASP A 137 4.02 -9.05 18.01
N TYR A 138 3.34 -9.34 16.90
CA TYR A 138 2.61 -8.33 16.13
C TYR A 138 1.51 -7.67 16.96
N LEU A 139 0.67 -8.46 17.61
CA LEU A 139 -0.40 -7.95 18.48
C LEU A 139 0.13 -7.14 19.67
N SER A 140 1.23 -7.60 20.29
CA SER A 140 1.91 -6.87 21.36
C SER A 140 2.46 -5.54 20.87
N LYS A 141 3.11 -5.52 19.69
CA LYS A 141 3.66 -4.30 19.11
C LYS A 141 2.60 -3.31 18.66
N ALA A 142 1.44 -3.79 18.22
CA ALA A 142 0.29 -2.95 17.86
C ALA A 142 -0.33 -2.23 19.08
N LYS A 143 0.03 -2.62 20.31
CA LYS A 143 -0.37 -1.97 21.56
C LYS A 143 0.64 -0.91 22.04
N ASP A 144 1.75 -0.73 21.36
CA ASP A 144 2.80 0.22 21.77
C ASP A 144 2.31 1.68 21.65
N PRO A 145 2.12 2.40 22.78
CA PRO A 145 1.60 3.75 22.74
C PRO A 145 2.54 4.75 22.06
N ALA A 146 3.83 4.46 22.03
CA ALA A 146 4.81 5.33 21.36
C ALA A 146 4.63 5.33 19.82
N LEU A 147 4.18 4.21 19.25
CA LEU A 147 3.83 4.13 17.84
C LEU A 147 2.56 4.95 17.56
N ALA A 148 1.54 4.84 18.40
CA ALA A 148 0.30 5.59 18.26
C ALA A 148 0.56 7.12 18.33
N ALA A 149 1.34 7.57 19.30
CA ALA A 149 1.65 8.98 19.52
C ALA A 149 2.36 9.67 18.33
N SER A 150 3.00 8.90 17.46
CA SER A 150 3.75 9.42 16.31
C SER A 150 2.87 9.84 15.13
N TYR A 151 1.55 9.54 15.17
CA TYR A 151 0.65 9.77 14.04
C TYR A 151 -0.55 10.65 14.45
N PRO A 152 -0.63 11.91 13.95
CA PRO A 152 -1.67 12.86 14.35
C PRO A 152 -3.10 12.39 14.11
N PHE A 153 -3.33 11.52 13.12
CA PHE A 153 -4.66 10.99 12.83
C PHE A 153 -5.18 10.01 13.88
N LEU A 154 -4.31 9.53 14.78
CA LEU A 154 -4.69 8.70 15.92
C LEU A 154 -5.09 9.55 17.16
N ALA A 155 -4.91 10.86 17.12
CA ALA A 155 -5.17 11.73 18.29
C ALA A 155 -6.66 11.75 18.71
N SER A 156 -7.60 11.49 17.79
CA SER A 156 -9.04 11.43 18.10
C SER A 156 -9.46 10.09 18.70
N ARG A 157 -8.57 9.10 18.76
CA ARG A 157 -8.88 7.78 19.27
C ARG A 157 -8.96 7.80 20.79
N PRO A 158 -9.99 7.17 21.40
CA PRO A 158 -10.08 7.06 22.83
C PRO A 158 -8.86 6.31 23.41
N SER A 159 -8.32 6.80 24.52
CA SER A 159 -7.21 6.11 25.24
C SER A 159 -7.57 4.73 25.75
N SER A 160 -8.88 4.45 25.89
CA SER A 160 -9.43 3.14 26.27
C SER A 160 -9.60 2.18 25.10
N ALA A 161 -9.31 2.59 23.86
CA ALA A 161 -9.43 1.72 22.71
C ALA A 161 -8.41 0.57 22.79
N ASP A 162 -8.89 -0.67 22.75
CA ASP A 162 -8.06 -1.88 22.77
C ASP A 162 -8.54 -2.84 21.66
N PRO A 163 -7.70 -3.18 20.70
CA PRO A 163 -6.31 -2.71 20.50
C PRO A 163 -6.24 -1.28 19.92
N PRO A 164 -5.24 -0.48 20.33
CA PRO A 164 -5.19 0.94 19.97
C PRO A 164 -4.97 1.21 18.48
N LEU A 165 -4.47 0.27 17.67
CA LEU A 165 -4.24 0.43 16.25
C LEU A 165 -5.25 -0.31 15.35
N GLU A 166 -6.32 -0.89 15.93
CA GLU A 166 -7.39 -1.53 15.15
C GLU A 166 -8.02 -0.54 14.14
N GLY A 167 -8.13 -0.95 12.89
CA GLY A 167 -8.67 -0.14 11.80
C GLY A 167 -7.67 0.82 11.13
N TYR A 168 -6.45 1.00 11.70
CA TYR A 168 -5.45 1.93 11.18
C TYR A 168 -4.23 1.26 10.53
N LEU A 169 -4.09 -0.05 10.68
CA LEU A 169 -3.02 -0.82 10.05
C LEU A 169 -3.44 -1.19 8.63
N PHE A 170 -3.03 -0.35 7.66
CA PHE A 170 -3.51 -0.42 6.28
C PHE A 170 -3.14 -1.75 5.62
N PRO A 171 -4.09 -2.41 4.94
CA PRO A 171 -3.85 -3.65 4.20
C PRO A 171 -3.07 -3.36 2.91
N ASP A 172 -1.94 -4.04 2.72
CA ASP A 172 -1.10 -3.96 1.52
C ASP A 172 -0.04 -5.07 1.57
N THR A 173 0.85 -5.12 0.57
CA THR A 173 2.05 -5.94 0.62
C THR A 173 3.26 -5.09 1.01
N TYR A 174 3.90 -5.45 2.10
CA TYR A 174 5.03 -4.73 2.68
C TYR A 174 6.32 -5.52 2.56
N GLN A 175 7.37 -4.88 2.10
CA GLN A 175 8.72 -5.41 2.15
C GLN A 175 9.39 -4.91 3.44
N VAL A 176 9.75 -5.82 4.32
CA VAL A 176 10.21 -5.53 5.68
C VAL A 176 11.57 -6.17 5.90
N ASP A 177 12.55 -5.41 6.37
CA ASP A 177 13.83 -5.96 6.80
C ASP A 177 13.63 -6.76 8.08
N ARG A 178 14.21 -7.94 8.18
CA ARG A 178 14.10 -8.77 9.40
C ARG A 178 14.60 -8.01 10.63
N ALA A 179 15.68 -7.24 10.49
CA ALA A 179 16.22 -6.40 11.55
C ALA A 179 15.24 -5.30 12.01
N GLY A 180 14.42 -4.75 11.09
CA GLY A 180 13.39 -3.77 11.40
C GLY A 180 12.14 -4.39 12.05
N GLY A 181 11.88 -5.66 11.75
CA GLY A 181 10.84 -6.49 12.35
C GLY A 181 9.45 -5.86 12.38
N MET A 182 8.69 -6.20 13.43
CA MET A 182 7.31 -5.73 13.62
C MET A 182 7.19 -4.21 13.69
N THR A 183 8.20 -3.52 14.21
CA THR A 183 8.18 -2.06 14.30
C THR A 183 8.18 -1.41 12.92
N GLN A 184 9.00 -1.92 12.00
CA GLN A 184 9.05 -1.43 10.62
C GLN A 184 7.73 -1.71 9.89
N LEU A 185 7.18 -2.92 10.03
CA LEU A 185 5.89 -3.29 9.43
C LEU A 185 4.77 -2.35 9.88
N ILE A 186 4.57 -2.20 11.20
CA ILE A 186 3.50 -1.36 11.75
C ILE A 186 3.66 0.11 11.33
N LYS A 187 4.89 0.63 11.34
CA LYS A 187 5.16 1.98 10.84
C LYS A 187 4.82 2.13 9.35
N ALA A 188 5.14 1.12 8.53
CA ALA A 188 4.80 1.12 7.11
C ALA A 188 3.28 1.12 6.89
N GLN A 189 2.54 0.28 7.64
CA GLN A 189 1.08 0.23 7.59
C GLN A 189 0.44 1.57 8.01
N LEU A 190 0.90 2.18 9.10
CA LEU A 190 0.41 3.48 9.56
C LEU A 190 0.75 4.61 8.57
N THR A 191 1.95 4.57 7.97
CA THR A 191 2.34 5.54 6.95
C THR A 191 1.46 5.41 5.71
N GLN A 192 1.17 4.18 5.27
CA GLN A 192 0.29 3.93 4.14
C GLN A 192 -1.13 4.39 4.43
N PHE A 193 -1.66 4.13 5.63
CA PHE A 193 -2.94 4.69 6.07
C PHE A 193 -2.96 6.22 5.94
N GLY A 194 -1.94 6.90 6.46
CA GLY A 194 -1.80 8.36 6.39
C GLY A 194 -1.68 8.91 4.97
N THR A 195 -1.16 8.11 4.04
CA THR A 195 -1.05 8.45 2.61
C THR A 195 -2.40 8.32 1.91
N VAL A 196 -3.10 7.21 2.11
CA VAL A 196 -4.41 6.94 1.49
C VAL A 196 -5.47 7.85 2.11
N PHE A 197 -5.58 7.87 3.43
CA PHE A 197 -6.42 8.83 4.14
C PHE A 197 -5.62 10.13 4.37
N SER A 198 -5.38 10.83 3.27
CA SER A 198 -4.53 12.00 3.19
C SER A 198 -4.98 13.14 4.11
N PRO A 199 -4.11 14.12 4.46
CA PRO A 199 -4.50 15.29 5.23
C PRO A 199 -5.72 16.00 4.64
N ALA A 200 -5.77 16.19 3.32
CA ALA A 200 -6.88 16.83 2.64
C ALA A 200 -8.22 16.08 2.81
N LEU A 201 -8.19 14.74 2.77
CA LEU A 201 -9.39 13.92 3.05
C LEU A 201 -9.79 14.01 4.52
N ARG A 202 -8.83 14.01 5.45
CA ARG A 202 -9.10 14.18 6.88
C ARG A 202 -9.75 15.55 7.17
N ASP A 203 -9.23 16.61 6.57
CA ASP A 203 -9.80 17.96 6.72
C ASP A 203 -11.24 18.02 6.20
N GLN A 204 -11.53 17.33 5.09
CA GLN A 204 -12.89 17.24 4.57
C GLN A 204 -13.87 16.59 5.55
N VAL A 205 -13.47 15.50 6.23
CA VAL A 205 -14.37 14.78 7.15
C VAL A 205 -14.45 15.42 8.53
N THR A 206 -13.39 16.07 9.00
CA THR A 206 -13.37 16.75 10.30
C THR A 206 -13.98 18.15 10.25
N SER A 207 -14.24 18.70 9.06
CA SER A 207 -14.89 20.00 8.88
C SER A 207 -16.41 19.82 8.70
N ALA A 208 -17.22 20.58 9.44
CA ALA A 208 -18.66 20.63 9.25
C ALA A 208 -19.01 21.27 7.90
N THR A 209 -20.04 20.72 7.25
CA THR A 209 -20.64 21.31 6.05
C THR A 209 -22.14 21.50 6.26
N ALA A 210 -22.82 22.24 5.36
CA ALA A 210 -24.28 22.39 5.43
C ALA A 210 -25.03 21.04 5.33
N ALA A 211 -24.42 20.05 4.70
CA ALA A 211 -25.02 18.73 4.49
C ALA A 211 -24.60 17.69 5.56
N ARG A 212 -23.51 17.95 6.32
CA ARG A 212 -22.90 16.97 7.20
C ARG A 212 -22.24 17.64 8.41
N PRO A 213 -22.45 17.15 9.66
CA PRO A 213 -21.69 17.59 10.82
C PRO A 213 -20.19 17.21 10.69
N ALA A 214 -19.34 17.87 11.46
CA ALA A 214 -17.96 17.45 11.63
C ALA A 214 -17.91 16.10 12.35
N GLU A 215 -16.99 15.24 11.91
CA GLU A 215 -16.81 13.93 12.50
C GLU A 215 -15.33 13.71 12.89
N SER A 216 -15.10 12.87 13.87
CA SER A 216 -13.73 12.47 14.20
C SER A 216 -13.20 11.46 13.18
N VAL A 217 -11.88 11.42 13.02
CA VAL A 217 -11.22 10.38 12.19
C VAL A 217 -11.62 8.98 12.68
N GLU A 218 -11.72 8.77 13.99
CA GLU A 218 -12.16 7.50 14.58
C GLU A 218 -13.58 7.11 14.14
N ALA A 219 -14.54 8.04 14.19
CA ALA A 219 -15.91 7.77 13.75
C ALA A 219 -15.97 7.36 12.27
N ILE A 220 -15.19 8.03 11.42
CA ILE A 220 -15.10 7.69 9.99
C ILE A 220 -14.49 6.31 9.77
N VAL A 221 -13.42 5.96 10.50
CA VAL A 221 -12.78 4.63 10.39
C VAL A 221 -13.74 3.52 10.84
N ILE A 222 -14.48 3.74 11.93
CA ILE A 222 -15.50 2.79 12.39
C ILE A 222 -16.59 2.60 11.34
N LEU A 223 -17.16 3.68 10.78
CA LEU A 223 -18.18 3.58 9.74
C LEU A 223 -17.63 2.89 8.49
N ALA A 224 -16.41 3.24 8.06
CA ALA A 224 -15.78 2.63 6.90
C ALA A 224 -15.58 1.11 7.08
N SER A 225 -15.19 0.67 8.28
CA SER A 225 -15.02 -0.77 8.58
C SER A 225 -16.33 -1.55 8.47
N MET A 226 -17.45 -0.95 8.86
CA MET A 226 -18.78 -1.56 8.71
C MET A 226 -19.20 -1.61 7.24
N VAL A 227 -19.02 -0.50 6.51
CA VAL A 227 -19.33 -0.43 5.07
C VAL A 227 -18.53 -1.46 4.28
N GLU A 228 -17.22 -1.63 4.59
CA GLU A 228 -16.35 -2.61 3.93
C GLU A 228 -16.85 -4.04 4.11
N ARG A 229 -17.39 -4.37 5.27
CA ARG A 229 -17.89 -5.72 5.57
C ARG A 229 -19.27 -6.01 5.00
N GLU A 230 -20.10 -5.00 4.78
CA GLU A 230 -21.46 -5.14 4.25
C GLU A 230 -21.54 -5.00 2.73
N ALA A 231 -20.66 -4.19 2.13
CA ALA A 231 -20.68 -3.93 0.70
C ALA A 231 -19.93 -5.03 -0.07
N ASN A 232 -20.66 -5.84 -0.83
CA ASN A 232 -20.06 -6.87 -1.68
C ASN A 232 -19.38 -6.31 -2.94
N LYS A 233 -19.70 -5.08 -3.34
CA LYS A 233 -19.16 -4.39 -4.51
C LYS A 233 -18.84 -2.94 -4.15
N ASP A 234 -17.81 -2.39 -4.76
CA ASP A 234 -17.44 -0.99 -4.58
C ASP A 234 -18.57 -0.02 -4.93
N SER A 235 -19.37 -0.34 -5.94
CA SER A 235 -20.55 0.44 -6.34
C SER A 235 -21.60 0.58 -5.24
N ASP A 236 -21.64 -0.35 -4.29
CA ASP A 236 -22.67 -0.39 -3.24
C ASP A 236 -22.24 0.36 -1.98
N ARG A 237 -20.94 0.62 -1.82
CA ARG A 237 -20.37 1.30 -0.63
C ARG A 237 -21.08 2.63 -0.32
N GLY A 238 -21.36 3.45 -1.34
CA GLY A 238 -22.05 4.72 -1.17
C GLY A 238 -23.48 4.55 -0.63
N ASN A 239 -24.22 3.55 -1.12
CA ASN A 239 -25.57 3.25 -0.67
C ASN A 239 -25.59 2.73 0.76
N VAL A 240 -24.72 1.78 1.10
CA VAL A 240 -24.57 1.25 2.46
C VAL A 240 -24.20 2.37 3.44
N CYS A 241 -23.23 3.20 3.09
CA CYS A 241 -22.85 4.37 3.88
C CYS A 241 -24.04 5.32 4.11
N SER A 242 -24.83 5.60 3.08
CA SER A 242 -26.03 6.46 3.20
C SER A 242 -27.04 5.90 4.19
N VAL A 243 -27.26 4.58 4.19
CA VAL A 243 -28.17 3.91 5.13
C VAL A 243 -27.71 4.12 6.56
N TYR A 244 -26.41 3.96 6.84
CA TYR A 244 -25.88 4.17 8.19
C TYR A 244 -26.01 5.61 8.65
N TYR A 245 -25.67 6.59 7.82
CA TYR A 245 -25.86 7.99 8.17
C TYR A 245 -27.33 8.34 8.41
N ASN A 246 -28.26 7.82 7.61
CA ASN A 246 -29.69 8.03 7.81
C ASN A 246 -30.20 7.41 9.12
N ARG A 247 -29.73 6.20 9.47
CA ARG A 247 -30.07 5.55 10.74
C ARG A 247 -29.51 6.33 11.93
N LEU A 248 -28.25 6.74 11.90
CA LEU A 248 -27.63 7.57 12.94
C LEU A 248 -28.41 8.87 13.13
N LYS A 249 -28.76 9.56 12.03
CA LYS A 249 -29.55 10.80 12.07
C LYS A 249 -30.94 10.59 12.66
N ALA A 250 -31.55 9.45 12.43
CA ALA A 250 -32.89 9.09 12.93
C ALA A 250 -32.85 8.47 14.34
N GLY A 251 -31.67 8.30 14.96
CA GLY A 251 -31.51 7.62 16.24
C GLY A 251 -31.88 6.13 16.18
N MET A 252 -31.74 5.52 14.99
CA MET A 252 -32.05 4.10 14.78
C MET A 252 -30.83 3.22 14.99
N PRO A 253 -31.01 1.98 15.50
CA PRO A 253 -29.95 0.99 15.57
C PRO A 253 -29.35 0.72 14.17
N LEU A 254 -28.01 0.55 14.09
CA LEU A 254 -27.34 0.29 12.82
C LEU A 254 -27.59 -1.12 12.31
N GLY A 255 -27.70 -2.12 13.19
CA GLY A 255 -28.07 -3.49 12.88
C GLY A 255 -27.04 -4.23 12.04
N VAL A 256 -25.75 -3.99 12.27
CA VAL A 256 -24.63 -4.54 11.52
C VAL A 256 -24.15 -5.84 12.13
N ASP A 257 -24.20 -6.96 11.40
CA ASP A 257 -23.77 -8.27 11.90
C ASP A 257 -22.24 -8.36 12.02
N ALA A 258 -21.52 -7.67 11.17
CA ALA A 258 -20.07 -7.65 11.16
C ALA A 258 -19.47 -7.16 12.50
N THR A 259 -20.12 -6.19 13.17
CA THR A 259 -19.65 -5.70 14.48
C THR A 259 -19.80 -6.76 15.57
N LEU A 260 -20.86 -7.55 15.52
CA LEU A 260 -21.08 -8.65 16.46
C LEU A 260 -20.12 -9.81 16.18
N LEU A 261 -19.87 -10.15 14.91
CA LEU A 261 -18.86 -11.14 14.52
C LEU A 261 -17.46 -10.73 15.00
N TYR A 262 -17.14 -9.44 14.91
CA TYR A 262 -15.89 -8.90 15.46
C TYR A 262 -15.77 -9.18 16.97
N ALA A 263 -16.81 -8.89 17.75
CA ALA A 263 -16.83 -9.18 19.17
C ALA A 263 -16.69 -10.67 19.50
N LEU A 264 -17.27 -11.53 18.66
CA LEU A 264 -17.15 -12.99 18.76
C LEU A 264 -15.78 -13.51 18.29
N GLY A 265 -14.93 -12.64 17.73
CA GLY A 265 -13.59 -12.98 17.27
C GLY A 265 -13.54 -13.91 16.06
N ARG A 266 -14.57 -13.86 15.20
CA ARG A 266 -14.69 -14.64 13.98
C ARG A 266 -15.22 -13.76 12.82
N LEU A 267 -15.12 -14.25 11.59
CA LEU A 267 -15.62 -13.57 10.39
C LEU A 267 -16.86 -14.25 9.78
N THR A 268 -17.03 -15.52 10.05
CA THR A 268 -18.10 -16.42 9.60
C THR A 268 -18.29 -17.54 10.64
N PRO A 269 -19.41 -18.29 10.64
CA PRO A 269 -20.66 -17.99 9.95
C PRO A 269 -21.41 -16.79 10.53
N GLU A 270 -22.53 -16.42 9.93
CA GLU A 270 -23.41 -15.37 10.44
C GLU A 270 -23.83 -15.60 11.89
N PRO A 271 -24.17 -14.54 12.64
CA PRO A 271 -24.59 -14.69 14.03
C PRO A 271 -25.86 -15.53 14.15
N THR A 272 -25.89 -16.43 15.11
CA THR A 272 -27.09 -17.18 15.50
C THR A 272 -28.07 -16.29 16.26
N TYR A 273 -29.35 -16.71 16.32
CA TYR A 273 -30.37 -15.93 17.05
C TYR A 273 -30.00 -15.62 18.52
N PRO A 274 -29.46 -16.55 19.30
CA PRO A 274 -28.97 -16.23 20.66
C PRO A 274 -27.83 -15.21 20.66
N GLU A 275 -26.92 -15.25 19.67
CA GLU A 275 -25.81 -14.30 19.59
C GLU A 275 -26.27 -12.89 19.23
N LEU A 276 -27.36 -12.74 18.47
CA LEU A 276 -27.98 -11.44 18.17
C LEU A 276 -28.53 -10.75 19.43
N GLN A 277 -28.69 -11.46 20.52
CA GLN A 277 -29.17 -10.93 21.82
C GLN A 277 -28.05 -10.63 22.81
N LEU A 278 -26.76 -10.82 22.41
CA LEU A 278 -25.64 -10.57 23.31
C LEU A 278 -25.57 -9.09 23.72
N ASN A 279 -25.44 -8.87 25.00
CA ASN A 279 -25.19 -7.54 25.56
C ASN A 279 -23.69 -7.21 25.44
N THR A 280 -23.31 -6.54 24.40
CA THR A 280 -21.94 -6.10 24.11
C THR A 280 -21.99 -4.74 23.43
N PRO A 281 -20.98 -3.86 23.66
CA PRO A 281 -20.86 -2.58 22.96
C PRO A 281 -20.81 -2.68 21.43
N PHE A 282 -20.51 -3.87 20.91
CA PHE A 282 -20.48 -4.16 19.48
C PHE A 282 -21.83 -4.62 18.92
N ASN A 283 -22.85 -4.83 19.76
CA ASN A 283 -24.19 -5.15 19.30
C ASN A 283 -24.90 -3.88 18.86
N THR A 284 -24.88 -3.59 17.59
CA THR A 284 -25.50 -2.40 16.99
C THR A 284 -26.99 -2.55 16.73
N ARG A 285 -27.65 -3.58 17.30
CA ARG A 285 -29.10 -3.86 17.17
C ARG A 285 -29.90 -3.35 18.36
N THR A 286 -29.23 -3.12 19.48
CA THR A 286 -29.84 -2.68 20.76
C THR A 286 -29.45 -1.27 21.11
#